data_c22c62cae0fcdf7d3ac3f07d49bf22ad
#
_entry.id   c22c62cae0fcdf7d3ac3f07d49bf22ad
#
_cell.length_a   1.000
_cell.length_b   1.000
_cell.length_c   1.000
_cell.angle_alpha   90.00
_cell.angle_beta   90.00
_cell.angle_gamma   90.00
#
_symmetry.space_group_name_H-M   'P 1'
#
loop_
_entity.id
_entity.type
_entity.pdbx_description
1 polymer ?
#
loop_
_entity_poly.entity_id
_entity_poly.type
_entity_poly.pdbx_seq_one_letter_code
_entity_poly.pdbx_strand_id
1 'polypeptide(L)'
;IRDRKEGEIYGSTKLVLSNGVTVYIKKTDFKADEIRMKATSLGGKSLFPDKDALNFAVMDNVVAAGGLGNFSQVDLTKVLAGKKVSVRAGLGATTENVFGTCSPKDFETMMQLTYLTFTAPRKDMEAFESYKNRTKAELESAQANPLSSINDTLQKAMYNNHPRVVIMKPEMVDQINYDRILEMYNDRFKDASDFTFYFVGNIDLETAKPLIAEYLGALPAINRKETFKDTKMEIRKGTYKNEFAKEQQTPMATIVFLYTGKTPYTLKNEILLSYMTQVLNMVYTEEVREKEGGTYGVNCMGSLQKYPKEQLLMQIVFQTDPEKKDKLAGIVVDELKKLAAEGPSDVHLQKAKEYMLKKYADNQKENAYWLNNLNNYFYYNMDMTQGYTDIVNSITAKDIQKFAADLLKQGNEIEVTMTVPKK
;
A
#
# COMPACT_ATOMS: atom_id res chain seq x y z
N ILE A 1 -1.64 -25.05 -21.14
CA ILE A 1 -1.30 -25.36 -19.73
C ILE A 1 -0.29 -26.52 -19.76
N ARG A 2 0.86 -26.27 -19.21
CA ARG A 2 1.98 -27.22 -19.15
C ARG A 2 1.87 -28.13 -17.92
N ASP A 3 1.40 -27.59 -16.80
CA ASP A 3 1.26 -28.31 -15.54
C ASP A 3 0.05 -27.83 -14.75
N ARG A 4 -0.57 -28.73 -13.98
CA ARG A 4 -1.68 -28.44 -13.05
C ARG A 4 -1.48 -29.19 -11.75
N LYS A 5 -1.62 -28.50 -10.62
CA LYS A 5 -1.54 -29.09 -9.28
C LYS A 5 -2.64 -28.50 -8.38
N GLU A 6 -3.42 -29.37 -7.78
CA GLU A 6 -4.48 -29.01 -6.83
C GLU A 6 -4.00 -29.11 -5.40
N GLY A 7 -4.75 -28.49 -4.48
CA GLY A 7 -4.46 -28.53 -3.04
C GLY A 7 -3.19 -27.79 -2.63
N GLU A 8 -2.80 -26.77 -3.39
CA GLU A 8 -1.71 -25.88 -3.02
C GLU A 8 -2.10 -24.97 -1.85
N ILE A 9 -1.21 -24.08 -1.46
CA ILE A 9 -1.42 -23.16 -0.32
C ILE A 9 -2.82 -22.53 -0.34
N TYR A 10 -3.47 -22.49 0.82
CA TYR A 10 -4.84 -21.96 1.03
C TYR A 10 -5.92 -22.66 0.18
N GLY A 11 -5.69 -23.90 -0.24
CA GLY A 11 -6.61 -24.66 -1.09
C GLY A 11 -6.67 -24.18 -2.52
N SER A 12 -5.64 -23.48 -2.99
CA SER A 12 -5.57 -23.01 -4.38
C SER A 12 -5.18 -24.11 -5.36
N THR A 13 -5.49 -23.90 -6.64
CA THR A 13 -5.00 -24.68 -7.76
C THR A 13 -3.91 -23.93 -8.48
N LYS A 14 -2.77 -24.58 -8.69
CA LYS A 14 -1.66 -24.03 -9.47
C LYS A 14 -1.74 -24.47 -10.91
N LEU A 15 -1.55 -23.54 -11.84
CA LEU A 15 -1.34 -23.80 -13.26
C LEU A 15 0.01 -23.23 -13.68
N VAL A 16 0.74 -23.94 -14.52
CA VAL A 16 1.94 -23.44 -15.19
C VAL A 16 1.66 -23.43 -16.70
N LEU A 17 1.81 -22.27 -17.33
CA LEU A 17 1.59 -22.10 -18.75
C LEU A 17 2.86 -22.38 -19.54
N SER A 18 2.72 -22.66 -20.85
CA SER A 18 3.87 -22.99 -21.71
C SER A 18 4.90 -21.85 -21.83
N ASN A 19 4.47 -20.60 -21.68
CA ASN A 19 5.35 -19.42 -21.65
C ASN A 19 6.02 -19.17 -20.28
N GLY A 20 5.81 -20.04 -19.29
CA GLY A 20 6.41 -19.91 -17.96
C GLY A 20 5.55 -19.17 -16.93
N VAL A 21 4.47 -18.52 -17.34
CA VAL A 21 3.52 -17.86 -16.43
C VAL A 21 2.99 -18.87 -15.42
N THR A 22 3.02 -18.50 -14.14
CA THR A 22 2.44 -19.29 -13.06
C THR A 22 1.15 -18.63 -12.58
N VAL A 23 0.11 -19.43 -12.38
CA VAL A 23 -1.22 -18.98 -11.97
C VAL A 23 -1.68 -19.76 -10.75
N TYR A 24 -2.16 -19.08 -9.72
CA TYR A 24 -2.84 -19.66 -8.56
C TYR A 24 -4.30 -19.22 -8.55
N ILE A 25 -5.21 -20.17 -8.41
CA ILE A 25 -6.64 -19.93 -8.42
C ILE A 25 -7.25 -20.46 -7.13
N LYS A 26 -7.89 -19.60 -6.37
CA LYS A 26 -8.68 -19.96 -5.19
C LYS A 26 -10.16 -19.64 -5.45
N LYS A 27 -10.96 -20.68 -5.61
CA LYS A 27 -12.41 -20.54 -5.70
C LYS A 27 -12.99 -20.23 -4.32
N THR A 28 -13.88 -19.25 -4.25
CA THR A 28 -14.66 -18.90 -3.06
C THR A 28 -16.13 -18.68 -3.42
N ASP A 29 -16.99 -18.74 -2.43
CA ASP A 29 -18.42 -18.45 -2.52
C ASP A 29 -18.86 -17.20 -1.72
N PHE A 30 -17.90 -16.37 -1.33
CA PHE A 30 -18.15 -15.19 -0.48
C PHE A 30 -19.04 -14.14 -1.15
N LYS A 31 -18.79 -13.90 -2.45
CA LYS A 31 -19.54 -12.95 -3.29
C LYS A 31 -19.77 -13.55 -4.66
N ALA A 32 -21.04 -13.67 -5.02
CA ALA A 32 -21.44 -14.32 -6.27
C ALA A 32 -20.95 -13.58 -7.54
N ASP A 33 -20.70 -12.28 -7.43
CA ASP A 33 -20.41 -11.37 -8.54
C ASP A 33 -18.98 -10.80 -8.52
N GLU A 34 -18.07 -11.45 -7.77
CA GLU A 34 -16.70 -10.96 -7.65
C GLU A 34 -15.65 -12.03 -7.95
N ILE A 35 -14.73 -11.68 -8.85
CA ILE A 35 -13.43 -12.31 -9.05
C ILE A 35 -12.38 -11.22 -8.95
N ARG A 36 -11.34 -11.43 -8.14
CA ARG A 36 -10.19 -10.55 -8.01
C ARG A 36 -8.96 -11.18 -8.59
N MET A 37 -8.16 -10.38 -9.26
CA MET A 37 -6.86 -10.76 -9.83
C MET A 37 -5.76 -9.86 -9.32
N LYS A 38 -4.59 -10.44 -9.07
CA LYS A 38 -3.33 -9.73 -8.92
C LYS A 38 -2.23 -10.49 -9.65
N ALA A 39 -1.42 -9.78 -10.40
CA ALA A 39 -0.19 -10.30 -10.98
C ALA A 39 0.99 -9.53 -10.41
N THR A 40 2.08 -10.21 -10.07
CA THR A 40 3.25 -9.59 -9.44
C THR A 40 4.52 -10.18 -10.01
N SER A 41 5.49 -9.31 -10.29
CA SER A 41 6.87 -9.66 -10.61
C SER A 41 7.82 -8.76 -9.78
N LEU A 42 9.05 -9.24 -9.56
CA LEU A 42 10.05 -8.51 -8.79
C LEU A 42 10.82 -7.52 -9.65
N GLY A 43 11.12 -6.36 -9.07
CA GLY A 43 11.91 -5.30 -9.72
C GLY A 43 11.40 -3.92 -9.36
N GLY A 44 10.30 -3.53 -9.95
CA GLY A 44 9.63 -2.25 -9.69
C GLY A 44 10.50 -1.02 -9.97
N LYS A 45 10.20 0.04 -9.26
CA LYS A 45 10.94 1.31 -9.33
C LYS A 45 12.42 1.16 -8.98
N SER A 46 12.77 0.13 -8.18
CA SER A 46 14.15 -0.09 -7.72
C SER A 46 15.16 -0.28 -8.86
N LEU A 47 14.70 -0.71 -10.04
CA LEU A 47 15.55 -0.98 -11.18
C LEU A 47 15.88 0.25 -12.03
N PHE A 48 15.24 1.39 -11.75
CA PHE A 48 15.49 2.64 -12.45
C PHE A 48 16.36 3.59 -11.62
N PRO A 49 17.21 4.40 -12.29
CA PRO A 49 18.07 5.35 -11.59
C PRO A 49 17.29 6.52 -11.00
N ASP A 50 17.88 7.21 -10.03
CA ASP A 50 17.28 8.34 -9.31
C ASP A 50 16.83 9.48 -10.25
N LYS A 51 17.54 9.69 -11.35
CA LYS A 51 17.18 10.71 -12.35
C LYS A 51 15.81 10.51 -13.00
N ASP A 52 15.28 9.28 -12.97
CA ASP A 52 13.96 8.94 -13.47
C ASP A 52 12.85 9.08 -12.43
N ALA A 53 13.16 9.57 -11.23
CA ALA A 53 12.22 9.59 -10.12
C ALA A 53 10.90 10.30 -10.45
N LEU A 54 10.94 11.44 -11.11
CA LEU A 54 9.74 12.15 -11.55
C LEU A 54 8.90 11.29 -12.50
N ASN A 55 9.54 10.65 -13.47
CA ASN A 55 8.83 9.82 -14.45
C ASN A 55 8.22 8.59 -13.83
N PHE A 56 8.93 7.85 -12.98
CA PHE A 56 8.32 6.68 -12.34
C PHE A 56 7.34 7.04 -11.22
N ALA A 57 7.36 8.25 -10.69
CA ALA A 57 6.35 8.71 -9.72
C ALA A 57 4.96 8.89 -10.36
N VAL A 58 4.90 9.28 -11.63
CA VAL A 58 3.65 9.55 -12.36
C VAL A 58 3.31 8.51 -13.42
N MET A 59 4.15 7.50 -13.61
CA MET A 59 4.05 6.53 -14.70
C MET A 59 2.68 5.86 -14.79
N ASP A 60 2.15 5.39 -13.67
CA ASP A 60 0.88 4.65 -13.65
C ASP A 60 -0.28 5.51 -14.21
N ASN A 61 -0.34 6.78 -13.82
CA ASN A 61 -1.37 7.72 -14.26
C ASN A 61 -1.20 8.12 -15.73
N VAL A 62 0.04 8.38 -16.15
CA VAL A 62 0.36 8.79 -17.54
C VAL A 62 0.05 7.65 -18.52
N VAL A 63 0.46 6.43 -18.19
CA VAL A 63 0.18 5.26 -19.05
C VAL A 63 -1.33 5.00 -19.12
N ALA A 64 -2.03 5.04 -18.00
CA ALA A 64 -3.48 4.83 -17.96
C ALA A 64 -4.24 5.89 -18.80
N ALA A 65 -3.80 7.14 -18.79
CA ALA A 65 -4.43 8.20 -19.55
C ALA A 65 -4.40 7.97 -21.07
N GLY A 66 -3.39 7.25 -21.58
CA GLY A 66 -3.23 6.96 -23.01
C GLY A 66 -4.20 5.92 -23.57
N GLY A 67 -4.79 5.09 -22.71
CA GLY A 67 -5.63 3.97 -23.11
C GLY A 67 -4.84 2.71 -23.45
N LEU A 68 -5.49 1.76 -24.11
CA LEU A 68 -4.94 0.45 -24.45
C LEU A 68 -5.25 0.06 -25.91
N GLY A 69 -4.26 -0.49 -26.60
CA GLY A 69 -4.44 -0.96 -27.98
C GLY A 69 -4.89 0.16 -28.90
N ASN A 70 -6.04 -0.04 -29.55
CA ASN A 70 -6.65 0.96 -30.43
C ASN A 70 -7.67 1.86 -29.72
N PHE A 71 -7.83 1.70 -28.41
CA PHE A 71 -8.83 2.40 -27.62
C PHE A 71 -8.20 3.52 -26.81
N SER A 72 -8.67 4.75 -27.02
CA SER A 72 -8.42 5.83 -26.06
C SER A 72 -9.08 5.52 -24.72
N GLN A 73 -8.72 6.24 -23.67
CA GLN A 73 -9.38 6.06 -22.37
C GLN A 73 -10.89 6.33 -22.44
N VAL A 74 -11.31 7.31 -23.25
CA VAL A 74 -12.73 7.61 -23.49
C VAL A 74 -13.42 6.44 -24.19
N ASP A 75 -12.78 5.87 -25.20
CA ASP A 75 -13.34 4.73 -25.94
C ASP A 75 -13.44 3.48 -25.05
N LEU A 76 -12.44 3.22 -24.20
CA LEU A 76 -12.50 2.15 -23.22
C LEU A 76 -13.70 2.30 -22.29
N THR A 77 -13.94 3.51 -21.78
CA THR A 77 -15.11 3.79 -20.92
C THR A 77 -16.41 3.45 -21.63
N LYS A 78 -16.53 3.78 -22.93
CA LYS A 78 -17.73 3.46 -23.75
C LYS A 78 -17.88 1.96 -24.00
N VAL A 79 -16.81 1.30 -24.42
CA VAL A 79 -16.81 -0.15 -24.73
C VAL A 79 -17.11 -0.99 -23.50
N LEU A 80 -16.64 -0.56 -22.33
CA LEU A 80 -16.84 -1.26 -21.07
C LEU A 80 -18.14 -0.88 -20.34
N ALA A 81 -18.94 0.02 -20.91
CA ALA A 81 -20.22 0.42 -20.32
C ALA A 81 -21.14 -0.81 -20.12
N GLY A 82 -21.71 -0.93 -18.92
CA GLY A 82 -22.54 -2.06 -18.52
C GLY A 82 -21.78 -3.32 -18.11
N LYS A 83 -20.46 -3.34 -18.21
CA LYS A 83 -19.60 -4.42 -17.71
C LYS A 83 -19.08 -4.08 -16.31
N LYS A 84 -18.96 -5.11 -15.47
CA LYS A 84 -18.32 -5.01 -14.16
C LYS A 84 -16.90 -5.57 -14.28
N VAL A 85 -15.98 -4.71 -14.69
CA VAL A 85 -14.58 -5.08 -14.93
C VAL A 85 -13.66 -3.88 -14.80
N SER A 86 -12.50 -4.12 -14.21
CA SER A 86 -11.43 -3.13 -14.11
C SER A 86 -10.08 -3.85 -14.13
N VAL A 87 -9.11 -3.31 -14.87
CA VAL A 87 -7.71 -3.75 -14.87
C VAL A 87 -6.83 -2.53 -14.88
N ARG A 88 -5.81 -2.53 -14.03
CA ARG A 88 -4.80 -1.47 -13.98
C ARG A 88 -3.43 -2.03 -13.65
N ALA A 89 -2.40 -1.45 -14.26
CA ALA A 89 -1.02 -1.69 -13.87
C ALA A 89 -0.58 -0.74 -12.77
N GLY A 90 0.41 -1.14 -11.99
CA GLY A 90 1.02 -0.30 -10.95
C GLY A 90 2.46 -0.68 -10.69
N LEU A 91 3.34 0.33 -10.65
CA LEU A 91 4.75 0.15 -10.36
C LEU A 91 5.02 0.43 -8.88
N GLY A 92 5.27 -0.63 -8.12
CA GLY A 92 5.67 -0.54 -6.72
C GLY A 92 7.16 -0.22 -6.54
N ALA A 93 7.60 -0.09 -5.30
CA ALA A 93 9.00 0.14 -4.98
C ALA A 93 9.90 -1.02 -5.44
N THR A 94 9.44 -2.24 -5.22
CA THR A 94 10.19 -3.49 -5.46
C THR A 94 9.48 -4.47 -6.39
N THR A 95 8.30 -4.13 -6.89
CA THR A 95 7.48 -4.98 -7.75
C THR A 95 6.81 -4.18 -8.85
N GLU A 96 6.56 -4.82 -9.99
CA GLU A 96 5.53 -4.42 -10.94
C GLU A 96 4.30 -5.30 -10.75
N ASN A 97 3.11 -4.69 -10.88
CA ASN A 97 1.86 -5.35 -10.58
C ASN A 97 0.79 -5.05 -11.62
N VAL A 98 -0.14 -5.99 -11.77
CA VAL A 98 -1.42 -5.77 -12.45
C VAL A 98 -2.53 -6.19 -11.51
N PHE A 99 -3.51 -5.32 -11.34
CA PHE A 99 -4.69 -5.54 -10.49
C PHE A 99 -5.92 -5.64 -11.36
N GLY A 100 -6.77 -6.61 -11.09
CA GLY A 100 -8.03 -6.78 -11.79
C GLY A 100 -9.17 -7.13 -10.85
N THR A 101 -10.37 -6.74 -11.24
CA THR A 101 -11.61 -7.19 -10.61
C THR A 101 -12.69 -7.28 -11.68
N CYS A 102 -13.55 -8.30 -11.59
CA CYS A 102 -14.68 -8.46 -12.47
C CYS A 102 -15.79 -9.28 -11.84
N SER A 103 -16.97 -9.26 -12.48
CA SER A 103 -17.99 -10.29 -12.28
C SER A 103 -17.61 -11.56 -13.06
N PRO A 104 -18.14 -12.75 -12.70
CA PRO A 104 -17.87 -13.97 -13.44
C PRO A 104 -18.17 -13.90 -14.94
N LYS A 105 -19.27 -13.23 -15.34
CA LYS A 105 -19.63 -13.04 -16.75
C LYS A 105 -18.65 -12.16 -17.54
N ASP A 106 -17.91 -11.30 -16.87
CA ASP A 106 -16.96 -10.36 -17.47
C ASP A 106 -15.50 -10.84 -17.36
N PHE A 107 -15.28 -12.10 -16.98
CA PHE A 107 -13.95 -12.67 -16.80
C PHE A 107 -13.11 -12.62 -18.08
N GLU A 108 -13.70 -12.97 -19.23
CA GLU A 108 -12.99 -12.87 -20.51
C GLU A 108 -12.56 -11.44 -20.81
N THR A 109 -13.43 -10.46 -20.58
CA THR A 109 -13.07 -9.04 -20.73
C THR A 109 -11.90 -8.66 -19.82
N MET A 110 -11.86 -9.16 -18.58
CA MET A 110 -10.71 -8.95 -17.71
C MET A 110 -9.41 -9.55 -18.30
N MET A 111 -9.48 -10.73 -18.91
CA MET A 111 -8.33 -11.36 -19.59
C MET A 111 -7.88 -10.54 -20.80
N GLN A 112 -8.79 -10.05 -21.61
CA GLN A 112 -8.52 -9.18 -22.75
C GLN A 112 -7.82 -7.89 -22.32
N LEU A 113 -8.35 -7.21 -21.30
CA LEU A 113 -7.74 -6.00 -20.76
C LEU A 113 -6.35 -6.28 -20.14
N THR A 114 -6.18 -7.40 -19.49
CA THR A 114 -4.88 -7.83 -18.94
C THR A 114 -3.87 -8.04 -20.05
N TYR A 115 -4.26 -8.72 -21.13
CA TYR A 115 -3.40 -8.92 -22.29
C TYR A 115 -2.94 -7.57 -22.89
N LEU A 116 -3.86 -6.63 -23.09
CA LEU A 116 -3.54 -5.30 -23.62
C LEU A 116 -2.68 -4.48 -22.65
N THR A 117 -2.91 -4.62 -21.35
CA THR A 117 -2.10 -3.96 -20.32
C THR A 117 -0.62 -4.36 -20.41
N PHE A 118 -0.34 -5.63 -20.68
CA PHE A 118 1.02 -6.12 -20.87
C PHE A 118 1.62 -5.73 -22.23
N THR A 119 0.82 -5.74 -23.29
CA THR A 119 1.33 -5.75 -24.68
C THR A 119 1.12 -4.47 -25.46
N ALA A 120 0.14 -3.66 -25.06
CA ALA A 120 -0.32 -2.56 -25.91
C ALA A 120 -0.69 -1.28 -25.14
N PRO A 121 0.23 -0.74 -24.28
CA PRO A 121 0.03 0.61 -23.76
C PRO A 121 -0.03 1.60 -24.92
N ARG A 122 -1.05 2.44 -24.95
CA ARG A 122 -1.28 3.36 -26.08
C ARG A 122 -0.68 4.72 -25.76
N LYS A 123 0.11 5.26 -26.70
CA LYS A 123 0.58 6.64 -26.63
C LYS A 123 -0.48 7.59 -27.18
N ASP A 124 -0.89 8.57 -26.39
CA ASP A 124 -1.87 9.60 -26.76
C ASP A 124 -1.39 10.96 -26.27
N MET A 125 -0.86 11.76 -27.20
CA MET A 125 -0.30 13.08 -26.87
C MET A 125 -1.37 14.07 -26.41
N GLU A 126 -2.59 14.01 -26.95
CA GLU A 126 -3.70 14.87 -26.53
C GLU A 126 -4.12 14.55 -25.11
N ALA A 127 -4.27 13.27 -24.78
CA ALA A 127 -4.55 12.82 -23.43
C ALA A 127 -3.43 13.19 -22.45
N PHE A 128 -2.19 13.12 -22.88
CA PHE A 128 -1.03 13.52 -22.07
C PHE A 128 -1.03 15.02 -21.77
N GLU A 129 -1.29 15.87 -22.76
CA GLU A 129 -1.42 17.32 -22.55
C GLU A 129 -2.59 17.66 -21.60
N SER A 130 -3.72 17.01 -21.77
CA SER A 130 -4.87 17.11 -20.84
C SER A 130 -4.49 16.69 -19.42
N TYR A 131 -3.78 15.60 -19.26
CA TYR A 131 -3.27 15.12 -17.98
C TYR A 131 -2.37 16.17 -17.32
N LYS A 132 -1.40 16.73 -18.06
CA LYS A 132 -0.51 17.75 -17.53
C LYS A 132 -1.27 19.01 -17.07
N ASN A 133 -2.18 19.50 -17.89
CA ASN A 133 -2.97 20.71 -17.55
C ASN A 133 -3.82 20.49 -16.29
N ARG A 134 -4.49 19.36 -16.19
CA ARG A 134 -5.27 19.00 -15.00
C ARG A 134 -4.38 18.85 -13.77
N THR A 135 -3.25 18.18 -13.91
CA THR A 135 -2.30 17.97 -12.80
C THR A 135 -1.71 19.29 -12.31
N LYS A 136 -1.37 20.22 -13.21
CA LYS A 136 -0.94 21.58 -12.81
C LYS A 136 -2.01 22.29 -11.99
N ALA A 137 -3.26 22.28 -12.45
CA ALA A 137 -4.36 22.91 -11.75
C ALA A 137 -4.62 22.29 -10.37
N GLU A 138 -4.56 20.96 -10.26
CA GLU A 138 -4.69 20.23 -9.00
C GLU A 138 -3.55 20.58 -8.02
N LEU A 139 -2.31 20.66 -8.50
CA LEU A 139 -1.16 21.03 -7.68
C LEU A 139 -1.23 22.50 -7.22
N GLU A 140 -1.66 23.42 -8.06
CA GLU A 140 -1.88 24.82 -7.68
C GLU A 140 -2.97 24.93 -6.60
N SER A 141 -4.07 24.20 -6.76
CA SER A 141 -5.13 24.13 -5.75
C SER A 141 -4.63 23.50 -4.45
N ALA A 142 -3.81 22.45 -4.53
CA ALA A 142 -3.24 21.77 -3.37
C ALA A 142 -2.30 22.67 -2.56
N GLN A 143 -1.62 23.64 -3.18
CA GLN A 143 -0.77 24.60 -2.46
C GLN A 143 -1.57 25.45 -1.46
N ALA A 144 -2.86 25.69 -1.73
CA ALA A 144 -3.75 26.39 -0.81
C ALA A 144 -4.28 25.48 0.32
N ASN A 145 -4.12 24.16 0.20
CA ASN A 145 -4.57 23.20 1.22
C ASN A 145 -3.49 23.00 2.29
N PRO A 146 -3.76 23.32 3.56
CA PRO A 146 -2.82 23.15 4.65
C PRO A 146 -2.31 21.69 4.80
N LEU A 147 -3.18 20.69 4.59
CA LEU A 147 -2.82 19.28 4.70
C LEU A 147 -1.74 18.86 3.69
N SER A 148 -1.70 19.48 2.51
CA SER A 148 -0.63 19.23 1.53
C SER A 148 0.74 19.66 2.09
N SER A 149 0.79 20.78 2.80
CA SER A 149 2.03 21.28 3.39
C SER A 149 2.59 20.38 4.47
N ILE A 150 1.74 19.80 5.32
CA ILE A 150 2.21 18.87 6.35
C ILE A 150 2.69 17.56 5.74
N ASN A 151 2.00 17.06 4.72
CA ASN A 151 2.44 15.84 4.02
C ASN A 151 3.79 16.04 3.33
N ASP A 152 4.00 17.15 2.65
CA ASP A 152 5.28 17.47 2.00
C ASP A 152 6.40 17.58 3.02
N THR A 153 6.15 18.27 4.14
CA THR A 153 7.12 18.43 5.23
C THR A 153 7.46 17.10 5.86
N LEU A 154 6.46 16.23 6.06
CA LEU A 154 6.63 14.89 6.61
C LEU A 154 7.50 14.01 5.70
N GLN A 155 7.25 14.01 4.40
CA GLN A 155 8.03 13.24 3.43
C GLN A 155 9.50 13.68 3.40
N LYS A 156 9.75 14.99 3.44
CA LYS A 156 11.11 15.55 3.54
C LYS A 156 11.80 15.13 4.84
N ALA A 157 11.08 15.18 5.95
CA ALA A 157 11.59 14.77 7.26
C ALA A 157 11.93 13.28 7.29
N MET A 158 11.04 12.43 6.79
CA MET A 158 11.23 10.97 6.78
C MET A 158 12.46 10.54 6.00
N TYR A 159 12.67 11.07 4.80
CA TYR A 159 13.68 10.59 3.87
C TYR A 159 14.84 11.54 3.64
N ASN A 160 14.96 12.57 4.46
CA ASN A 160 16.06 13.53 4.43
C ASN A 160 16.30 14.11 3.02
N ASN A 161 15.22 14.51 2.34
CA ASN A 161 15.22 15.03 0.96
C ASN A 161 15.85 14.05 -0.07
N HIS A 162 15.70 12.75 0.11
CA HIS A 162 16.22 11.76 -0.82
C HIS A 162 15.69 12.00 -2.24
N PRO A 163 16.51 11.92 -3.30
CA PRO A 163 16.09 12.28 -4.67
C PRO A 163 14.98 11.40 -5.24
N ARG A 164 14.78 10.19 -4.70
CA ARG A 164 13.68 9.30 -5.13
C ARG A 164 12.32 9.69 -4.54
N VAL A 165 12.29 10.57 -3.55
CA VAL A 165 11.06 11.12 -2.97
C VAL A 165 10.68 12.37 -3.74
N VAL A 166 9.70 12.24 -4.62
CA VAL A 166 9.23 13.34 -5.46
C VAL A 166 8.05 14.03 -4.81
N ILE A 167 8.24 15.31 -4.47
CA ILE A 167 7.16 16.20 -4.03
C ILE A 167 6.81 17.06 -5.23
N MET A 168 5.70 16.72 -5.89
CA MET A 168 5.28 17.37 -7.12
C MET A 168 4.97 18.86 -6.91
N LYS A 169 5.51 19.68 -7.80
CA LYS A 169 5.22 21.11 -7.95
C LYS A 169 4.67 21.37 -9.34
N PRO A 170 3.83 22.43 -9.55
CA PRO A 170 3.28 22.73 -10.86
C PRO A 170 4.34 22.88 -11.96
N GLU A 171 5.47 23.52 -11.65
CA GLU A 171 6.58 23.72 -12.58
C GLU A 171 7.33 22.43 -12.99
N MET A 172 7.17 21.35 -12.23
CA MET A 172 7.79 20.05 -12.55
C MET A 172 6.99 19.27 -13.60
N VAL A 173 5.72 19.60 -13.81
CA VAL A 173 4.82 18.82 -14.68
C VAL A 173 5.33 18.82 -16.13
N ASP A 174 5.91 19.91 -16.61
CA ASP A 174 6.48 20.00 -17.96
C ASP A 174 7.80 19.23 -18.14
N GLN A 175 8.40 18.74 -17.06
CA GLN A 175 9.58 17.90 -17.08
C GLN A 175 9.26 16.41 -17.22
N ILE A 176 7.98 16.02 -17.17
CA ILE A 176 7.54 14.63 -17.36
C ILE A 176 7.85 14.22 -18.81
N ASN A 177 8.58 13.11 -18.96
CA ASN A 177 8.97 12.58 -20.26
C ASN A 177 8.13 11.36 -20.62
N TYR A 178 7.16 11.54 -21.51
CA TYR A 178 6.23 10.47 -21.90
C TYR A 178 6.93 9.30 -22.58
N ASP A 179 7.87 9.55 -23.47
CA ASP A 179 8.61 8.48 -24.15
C ASP A 179 9.42 7.65 -23.16
N ARG A 180 10.08 8.29 -22.20
CA ARG A 180 10.80 7.59 -21.13
C ARG A 180 9.88 6.76 -20.27
N ILE A 181 8.70 7.27 -19.93
CA ILE A 181 7.67 6.53 -19.18
C ILE A 181 7.26 5.26 -19.92
N LEU A 182 6.95 5.36 -21.21
CA LEU A 182 6.57 4.19 -22.02
C LEU A 182 7.72 3.18 -22.16
N GLU A 183 8.95 3.65 -22.29
CA GLU A 183 10.14 2.80 -22.32
C GLU A 183 10.29 2.01 -20.99
N MET A 184 10.17 2.69 -19.86
CA MET A 184 10.24 2.05 -18.54
C MET A 184 9.08 1.06 -18.32
N TYR A 185 7.88 1.44 -18.71
CA TYR A 185 6.70 0.56 -18.61
C TYR A 185 6.89 -0.71 -19.44
N ASN A 186 7.26 -0.55 -20.72
CA ASN A 186 7.50 -1.69 -21.61
C ASN A 186 8.60 -2.61 -21.07
N ASP A 187 9.65 -2.05 -20.49
CA ASP A 187 10.72 -2.85 -19.89
C ASP A 187 10.21 -3.71 -18.72
N ARG A 188 9.32 -3.18 -17.90
CA ARG A 188 8.77 -3.93 -16.74
C ARG A 188 7.76 -5.00 -17.13
N PHE A 189 7.03 -4.83 -18.23
CA PHE A 189 5.94 -5.72 -18.64
C PHE A 189 6.24 -6.60 -19.86
N LYS A 190 7.44 -6.55 -20.42
CA LYS A 190 7.80 -7.32 -21.62
C LYS A 190 8.05 -8.82 -21.37
N ASP A 191 8.15 -9.24 -20.12
CA ASP A 191 8.39 -10.65 -19.75
C ASP A 191 7.34 -11.18 -18.78
N ALA A 192 6.34 -11.89 -19.30
CA ALA A 192 5.30 -12.47 -18.49
C ALA A 192 5.76 -13.72 -17.73
N SER A 193 6.84 -14.39 -18.15
CA SER A 193 7.36 -15.59 -17.46
C SER A 193 7.84 -15.31 -16.04
N ASP A 194 8.10 -14.02 -15.73
CA ASP A 194 8.56 -13.52 -14.44
C ASP A 194 7.38 -13.18 -13.50
N PHE A 195 6.15 -13.20 -14.03
CA PHE A 195 4.95 -12.90 -13.26
C PHE A 195 4.28 -14.14 -12.69
N THR A 196 3.76 -13.99 -11.48
CA THR A 196 2.80 -14.91 -10.89
C THR A 196 1.44 -14.22 -10.81
N PHE A 197 0.41 -14.89 -11.33
CA PHE A 197 -0.97 -14.44 -11.31
C PHE A 197 -1.75 -15.13 -10.20
N TYR A 198 -2.56 -14.39 -9.50
CA TYR A 198 -3.44 -14.87 -8.44
C TYR A 198 -4.88 -14.48 -8.76
N PHE A 199 -5.79 -15.45 -8.69
CA PHE A 199 -7.22 -15.25 -8.84
C PHE A 199 -7.95 -15.77 -7.62
N VAL A 200 -8.82 -14.95 -7.04
CA VAL A 200 -9.65 -15.35 -5.90
C VAL A 200 -11.07 -14.83 -6.11
N GLY A 201 -12.04 -15.71 -5.95
CA GLY A 201 -13.44 -15.34 -6.07
C GLY A 201 -14.34 -16.45 -6.61
N ASN A 202 -15.51 -16.06 -7.10
CA ASN A 202 -16.45 -16.98 -7.70
C ASN A 202 -16.04 -17.36 -9.13
N ILE A 203 -14.94 -18.10 -9.21
CA ILE A 203 -14.34 -18.54 -10.47
C ILE A 203 -14.59 -20.01 -10.68
N ASP A 204 -15.17 -20.36 -11.84
CA ASP A 204 -15.23 -21.74 -12.29
C ASP A 204 -13.95 -22.10 -13.03
N LEU A 205 -13.22 -23.07 -12.49
CA LEU A 205 -11.90 -23.44 -13.01
C LEU A 205 -11.97 -23.96 -14.45
N GLU A 206 -12.98 -24.76 -14.77
CA GLU A 206 -13.06 -25.38 -16.09
C GLU A 206 -13.43 -24.38 -17.21
N THR A 207 -14.21 -23.35 -16.91
CA THR A 207 -14.50 -22.26 -17.85
C THR A 207 -13.37 -21.21 -17.91
N ALA A 208 -12.67 -21.00 -16.81
CA ALA A 208 -11.56 -20.04 -16.74
C ALA A 208 -10.27 -20.54 -17.41
N LYS A 209 -9.97 -21.83 -17.31
CA LYS A 209 -8.74 -22.42 -17.86
C LYS A 209 -8.47 -22.12 -19.32
N PRO A 210 -9.44 -22.30 -20.25
CA PRO A 210 -9.21 -21.98 -21.66
C PRO A 210 -8.87 -20.50 -21.87
N LEU A 211 -9.56 -19.60 -21.18
CA LEU A 211 -9.32 -18.16 -21.26
C LEU A 211 -7.95 -17.76 -20.67
N ILE A 212 -7.58 -18.34 -19.55
CA ILE A 212 -6.25 -18.16 -18.98
C ILE A 212 -5.17 -18.64 -19.95
N ALA A 213 -5.34 -19.82 -20.53
CA ALA A 213 -4.39 -20.37 -21.49
C ALA A 213 -4.29 -19.52 -22.76
N GLU A 214 -5.40 -19.01 -23.26
CA GLU A 214 -5.46 -18.17 -24.46
C GLU A 214 -4.78 -16.81 -24.22
N TYR A 215 -5.22 -16.06 -23.23
CA TYR A 215 -4.78 -14.69 -23.03
C TYR A 215 -3.45 -14.58 -22.27
N LEU A 216 -3.29 -15.29 -21.15
CA LEU A 216 -2.05 -15.24 -20.39
C LEU A 216 -0.95 -16.10 -21.01
N GLY A 217 -1.32 -17.21 -21.65
CA GLY A 217 -0.38 -18.06 -22.38
C GLY A 217 0.17 -17.43 -23.67
N ALA A 218 -0.52 -16.41 -24.21
CA ALA A 218 -0.07 -15.64 -25.37
C ALA A 218 0.82 -14.42 -24.99
N LEU A 219 0.96 -14.13 -23.71
CA LEU A 219 1.82 -13.03 -23.27
C LEU A 219 3.29 -13.28 -23.63
N PRO A 220 4.04 -12.24 -24.04
CA PRO A 220 5.45 -12.39 -24.37
C PRO A 220 6.25 -12.84 -23.16
N ALA A 221 7.24 -13.72 -23.42
CA ALA A 221 8.12 -14.25 -22.38
C ALA A 221 9.53 -14.36 -22.96
N ILE A 222 10.50 -13.82 -22.22
CA ILE A 222 11.93 -13.84 -22.57
C ILE A 222 12.77 -14.58 -21.53
N ASN A 223 12.12 -15.18 -20.53
CA ASN A 223 12.74 -15.93 -19.45
C ASN A 223 13.80 -15.13 -18.68
N ARG A 224 13.57 -13.86 -18.50
CA ARG A 224 14.40 -12.97 -17.70
C ARG A 224 14.21 -13.31 -16.22
N LYS A 225 15.31 -13.38 -15.47
CA LYS A 225 15.28 -13.54 -14.02
C LYS A 225 15.76 -12.26 -13.38
N GLU A 226 14.84 -11.55 -12.75
CA GLU A 226 15.11 -10.30 -12.06
C GLU A 226 14.71 -10.37 -10.61
N THR A 227 15.32 -9.49 -9.82
CA THR A 227 14.92 -9.18 -8.46
C THR A 227 14.99 -7.66 -8.27
N PHE A 228 14.51 -7.19 -7.13
CA PHE A 228 14.63 -5.77 -6.78
C PHE A 228 16.03 -5.43 -6.26
N LYS A 229 16.35 -4.13 -6.34
CA LYS A 229 17.57 -3.55 -5.76
C LYS A 229 17.23 -2.76 -4.48
N ASP A 230 18.14 -2.79 -3.52
CA ASP A 230 18.10 -1.86 -2.39
C ASP A 230 18.58 -0.49 -2.85
N THR A 231 17.68 0.48 -2.94
CA THR A 231 17.97 1.84 -3.40
C THR A 231 18.58 2.73 -2.31
N LYS A 232 18.85 2.17 -1.13
CA LYS A 232 19.36 2.91 0.04
C LYS A 232 18.47 4.05 0.52
N MET A 233 17.18 3.96 0.20
CA MET A 233 16.18 4.90 0.68
C MET A 233 15.75 4.48 2.08
N GLU A 234 16.29 5.12 3.10
CA GLU A 234 16.05 4.81 4.51
C GLU A 234 15.31 5.95 5.21
N ILE A 235 14.44 5.59 6.15
CA ILE A 235 13.81 6.59 7.02
C ILE A 235 14.87 7.16 7.96
N ARG A 236 14.81 8.47 8.21
CA ARG A 236 15.68 9.20 9.13
C ARG A 236 15.78 8.49 10.48
N LYS A 237 16.99 8.35 10.98
CA LYS A 237 17.28 7.82 12.32
C LYS A 237 17.45 8.95 13.33
N GLY A 238 17.27 8.60 14.61
CA GLY A 238 17.37 9.54 15.70
C GLY A 238 16.11 10.37 15.88
N THR A 239 16.23 11.38 16.75
CA THR A 239 15.14 12.30 17.06
C THR A 239 15.18 13.51 16.13
N TYR A 240 14.06 13.80 15.48
CA TYR A 240 13.89 14.96 14.61
C TYR A 240 12.57 15.65 14.90
N LYS A 241 12.60 16.96 15.03
CA LYS A 241 11.41 17.78 15.26
C LYS A 241 11.40 18.95 14.29
N ASN A 242 10.26 19.20 13.67
CA ASN A 242 10.01 20.35 12.82
C ASN A 242 8.62 20.91 13.10
N GLU A 243 8.57 22.17 13.50
CA GLU A 243 7.32 22.92 13.65
C GLU A 243 7.33 24.10 12.68
N PHE A 244 6.27 24.26 11.94
CA PHE A 244 6.09 25.37 11.02
C PHE A 244 4.67 25.93 11.09
N ALA A 245 4.51 27.17 10.63
CA ALA A 245 3.23 27.87 10.60
C ALA A 245 2.74 28.02 9.18
N LYS A 246 1.42 27.85 9.00
CA LYS A 246 0.73 28.11 7.75
C LYS A 246 -0.62 28.76 8.00
N GLU A 247 -0.95 29.76 7.20
CA GLU A 247 -2.26 30.41 7.24
C GLU A 247 -3.37 29.39 6.94
N GLN A 248 -4.42 29.42 7.74
CA GLN A 248 -5.58 28.54 7.64
C GLN A 248 -6.86 29.35 7.90
N GLN A 249 -7.93 29.03 7.18
CA GLN A 249 -9.25 29.65 7.41
C GLN A 249 -9.78 29.35 8.81
N THR A 250 -9.72 28.08 9.20
CA THR A 250 -10.00 27.64 10.57
C THR A 250 -8.67 27.30 11.24
N PRO A 251 -8.27 28.04 12.28
CA PRO A 251 -7.01 27.79 12.96
C PRO A 251 -6.97 26.39 13.58
N MET A 252 -6.05 25.56 13.13
CA MET A 252 -5.81 24.21 13.64
C MET A 252 -4.31 23.93 13.73
N ALA A 253 -3.91 23.17 14.72
CA ALA A 253 -2.62 22.50 14.75
C ALA A 253 -2.78 21.04 14.33
N THR A 254 -1.92 20.57 13.44
CA THR A 254 -1.83 19.17 13.03
C THR A 254 -0.49 18.62 13.47
N ILE A 255 -0.50 17.56 14.26
CA ILE A 255 0.69 16.95 14.84
C ILE A 255 0.81 15.52 14.32
N VAL A 256 1.99 15.18 13.82
CA VAL A 256 2.33 13.84 13.35
C VAL A 256 3.57 13.35 14.06
N PHE A 257 3.47 12.20 14.71
CA PHE A 257 4.61 11.46 15.24
C PHE A 257 4.85 10.22 14.38
N LEU A 258 6.10 9.96 14.07
CA LEU A 258 6.55 8.72 13.45
C LEU A 258 7.60 8.06 14.35
N TYR A 259 7.34 6.80 14.71
CA TYR A 259 8.29 5.94 15.39
C TYR A 259 8.71 4.83 14.46
N THR A 260 10.00 4.63 14.30
CA THR A 260 10.54 3.61 13.40
C THR A 260 11.55 2.74 14.09
N GLY A 261 11.71 1.54 13.61
CA GLY A 261 12.70 0.63 14.14
C GLY A 261 12.89 -0.61 13.27
N LYS A 262 14.02 -1.27 13.45
CA LYS A 262 14.25 -2.59 12.89
C LYS A 262 13.46 -3.60 13.72
N THR A 263 12.54 -4.30 13.07
CA THR A 263 11.70 -5.33 13.71
C THR A 263 11.56 -6.49 12.74
N PRO A 264 11.82 -7.75 13.14
CA PRO A 264 11.67 -8.90 12.28
C PRO A 264 10.24 -9.01 11.73
N TYR A 265 10.13 -9.31 10.45
CA TYR A 265 8.85 -9.51 9.79
C TYR A 265 8.33 -10.91 10.10
N THR A 266 7.48 -11.03 11.10
CA THR A 266 6.86 -12.29 11.54
C THR A 266 5.38 -12.08 11.82
N LEU A 267 4.59 -13.16 11.74
CA LEU A 267 3.17 -13.09 12.11
C LEU A 267 2.97 -12.61 13.56
N LYS A 268 3.80 -13.08 14.48
CA LYS A 268 3.76 -12.66 15.89
C LYS A 268 3.99 -11.16 16.03
N ASN A 269 4.96 -10.59 15.33
CA ASN A 269 5.24 -9.16 15.38
C ASN A 269 4.14 -8.31 14.70
N GLU A 270 3.52 -8.81 13.62
CA GLU A 270 2.32 -8.18 13.03
C GLU A 270 1.16 -8.13 14.04
N ILE A 271 0.95 -9.22 14.76
CA ILE A 271 -0.08 -9.31 15.80
C ILE A 271 0.25 -8.38 16.97
N LEU A 272 1.49 -8.36 17.45
CA LEU A 272 1.93 -7.45 18.51
C LEU A 272 1.77 -5.97 18.11
N LEU A 273 2.11 -5.62 16.89
CA LEU A 273 1.89 -4.26 16.37
C LEU A 273 0.41 -3.90 16.34
N SER A 274 -0.44 -4.84 15.92
CA SER A 274 -1.90 -4.65 15.94
C SER A 274 -2.43 -4.46 17.36
N TYR A 275 -1.97 -5.23 18.32
CA TYR A 275 -2.31 -5.04 19.74
C TYR A 275 -1.88 -3.66 20.23
N MET A 276 -0.64 -3.26 19.98
CA MET A 276 -0.11 -1.99 20.43
C MET A 276 -0.92 -0.81 19.88
N THR A 277 -1.21 -0.81 18.59
CA THR A 277 -1.99 0.26 17.97
C THR A 277 -3.44 0.29 18.45
N GLN A 278 -4.09 -0.86 18.64
CA GLN A 278 -5.43 -0.94 19.18
C GLN A 278 -5.50 -0.41 20.63
N VAL A 279 -4.57 -0.81 21.47
CA VAL A 279 -4.48 -0.33 22.86
C VAL A 279 -4.25 1.19 22.87
N LEU A 280 -3.32 1.70 22.09
CA LEU A 280 -3.05 3.14 22.03
C LEU A 280 -4.26 3.93 21.53
N ASN A 281 -4.98 3.44 20.52
CA ASN A 281 -6.19 4.12 20.04
C ASN A 281 -7.27 4.21 21.13
N MET A 282 -7.45 3.17 21.95
CA MET A 282 -8.37 3.21 23.09
C MET A 282 -7.90 4.20 24.16
N VAL A 283 -6.62 4.15 24.52
CA VAL A 283 -6.02 5.06 25.53
C VAL A 283 -6.12 6.51 25.06
N TYR A 284 -5.80 6.79 23.81
CA TYR A 284 -5.88 8.16 23.28
C TYR A 284 -7.32 8.68 23.19
N THR A 285 -8.29 7.81 22.94
CA THR A 285 -9.70 8.19 23.01
C THR A 285 -10.08 8.63 24.42
N GLU A 286 -9.67 7.88 25.43
CA GLU A 286 -9.98 8.15 26.84
C GLU A 286 -9.21 9.39 27.35
N GLU A 287 -7.88 9.41 27.19
CA GLU A 287 -7.01 10.40 27.82
C GLU A 287 -6.93 11.72 27.06
N VAL A 288 -7.05 11.70 25.74
CA VAL A 288 -6.92 12.91 24.92
C VAL A 288 -8.26 13.45 24.48
N ARG A 289 -9.10 12.63 23.84
CA ARG A 289 -10.39 13.08 23.32
C ARG A 289 -11.40 13.34 24.42
N GLU A 290 -11.63 12.39 25.31
CA GLU A 290 -12.69 12.47 26.32
C GLU A 290 -12.31 13.35 27.50
N LYS A 291 -11.12 13.18 28.07
CA LYS A 291 -10.69 13.98 29.23
C LYS A 291 -10.32 15.42 28.90
N GLU A 292 -9.56 15.63 27.84
CA GLU A 292 -9.00 16.94 27.51
C GLU A 292 -9.89 17.74 26.53
N GLY A 293 -10.60 17.05 25.65
CA GLY A 293 -11.32 17.72 24.56
C GLY A 293 -10.38 18.39 23.55
N GLY A 294 -10.92 19.17 22.64
CA GLY A 294 -10.14 19.93 21.66
C GLY A 294 -9.59 19.12 20.48
N THR A 295 -9.89 17.83 20.41
CA THR A 295 -9.63 16.98 19.25
C THR A 295 -10.80 16.05 18.97
N TYR A 296 -11.02 15.72 17.70
CA TYR A 296 -11.98 14.69 17.30
C TYR A 296 -11.45 13.28 17.57
N GLY A 297 -10.15 13.11 17.64
CA GLY A 297 -9.49 11.85 17.93
C GLY A 297 -8.02 11.88 17.61
N VAL A 298 -7.32 10.91 18.18
CA VAL A 298 -5.91 10.61 17.89
C VAL A 298 -5.88 9.26 17.19
N ASN A 299 -5.27 9.20 16.02
CA ASN A 299 -5.18 7.98 15.23
C ASN A 299 -3.76 7.42 15.25
N CYS A 300 -3.62 6.19 15.73
CA CYS A 300 -2.37 5.43 15.74
C CYS A 300 -2.47 4.28 14.76
N MET A 301 -1.54 4.22 13.81
CA MET A 301 -1.42 3.18 12.80
C MET A 301 0.00 2.65 12.75
N GLY A 302 0.15 1.38 12.41
CA GLY A 302 1.45 0.76 12.27
C GLY A 302 1.53 -0.18 11.09
N SER A 303 2.73 -0.36 10.56
CA SER A 303 3.03 -1.33 9.52
C SER A 303 4.39 -1.96 9.72
N LEU A 304 4.51 -3.23 9.33
CA LEU A 304 5.78 -3.91 9.17
C LEU A 304 6.06 -4.10 7.69
N GLN A 305 7.31 -3.97 7.30
CA GLN A 305 7.78 -4.38 5.98
C GLN A 305 8.97 -5.33 6.11
N LYS A 306 9.10 -6.23 5.14
CA LYS A 306 10.24 -7.14 5.05
C LYS A 306 11.28 -6.62 4.06
N TYR A 307 10.85 -6.10 2.91
CA TYR A 307 11.72 -5.68 1.82
C TYR A 307 11.61 -4.18 1.53
N PRO A 308 12.72 -3.50 1.13
CA PRO A 308 14.07 -4.07 0.99
C PRO A 308 14.75 -4.40 2.31
N LYS A 309 14.28 -3.89 3.43
CA LYS A 309 14.76 -4.14 4.80
C LYS A 309 13.60 -4.32 5.77
N GLU A 310 13.79 -5.16 6.78
CA GLU A 310 12.83 -5.31 7.85
C GLU A 310 12.71 -4.02 8.66
N GLN A 311 11.50 -3.48 8.73
CA GLN A 311 11.23 -2.21 9.37
C GLN A 311 9.82 -2.13 9.93
N LEU A 312 9.70 -1.56 11.13
CA LEU A 312 8.44 -1.10 11.70
C LEU A 312 8.31 0.40 11.51
N LEU A 313 7.14 0.85 11.09
CA LEU A 313 6.72 2.25 11.10
C LEU A 313 5.41 2.35 11.88
N MET A 314 5.38 3.20 12.90
CA MET A 314 4.16 3.57 13.62
C MET A 314 3.94 5.08 13.49
N GLN A 315 2.75 5.46 13.07
CA GLN A 315 2.35 6.85 12.92
C GLN A 315 1.23 7.18 13.89
N ILE A 316 1.35 8.31 14.56
CA ILE A 316 0.31 8.88 15.41
C ILE A 316 0.00 10.27 14.88
N VAL A 317 -1.27 10.54 14.57
CA VAL A 317 -1.70 11.82 14.02
C VAL A 317 -2.96 12.32 14.69
N PHE A 318 -3.01 13.61 14.98
CA PHE A 318 -4.19 14.29 15.48
C PHE A 318 -4.20 15.79 15.14
N GLN A 319 -5.39 16.37 15.21
CA GLN A 319 -5.60 17.80 15.05
C GLN A 319 -6.24 18.37 16.32
N THR A 320 -5.85 19.58 16.68
CA THR A 320 -6.37 20.27 17.87
C THR A 320 -6.30 21.79 17.69
N ASP A 321 -6.91 22.52 18.62
CA ASP A 321 -6.71 23.97 18.70
C ASP A 321 -5.24 24.29 18.88
N PRO A 322 -4.70 25.34 18.22
CA PRO A 322 -3.28 25.67 18.32
C PRO A 322 -2.78 25.85 19.76
N GLU A 323 -3.62 26.36 20.65
CA GLU A 323 -3.27 26.58 22.07
C GLU A 323 -3.10 25.29 22.87
N LYS A 324 -3.73 24.20 22.43
CA LYS A 324 -3.68 22.89 23.10
C LYS A 324 -2.60 21.95 22.56
N LYS A 325 -1.94 22.30 21.45
CA LYS A 325 -1.05 21.41 20.71
C LYS A 325 0.05 20.80 21.56
N ASP A 326 0.74 21.61 22.35
CA ASP A 326 1.88 21.14 23.15
C ASP A 326 1.44 20.24 24.31
N LYS A 327 0.34 20.61 24.98
CA LYS A 327 -0.25 19.80 26.05
C LYS A 327 -0.69 18.41 25.53
N LEU A 328 -1.45 18.38 24.44
CA LEU A 328 -1.97 17.12 23.90
C LEU A 328 -0.86 16.27 23.29
N ALA A 329 0.12 16.88 22.63
CA ALA A 329 1.30 16.18 22.13
C ALA A 329 2.08 15.51 23.28
N GLY A 330 2.23 16.22 24.40
CA GLY A 330 2.85 15.67 25.60
C GLY A 330 2.12 14.46 26.16
N ILE A 331 0.78 14.50 26.22
CA ILE A 331 -0.05 13.38 26.70
C ILE A 331 0.10 12.18 25.75
N VAL A 332 0.08 12.40 24.44
CA VAL A 332 0.26 11.32 23.44
C VAL A 332 1.58 10.59 23.63
N VAL A 333 2.67 11.33 23.81
CA VAL A 333 3.99 10.74 24.04
C VAL A 333 4.07 10.05 25.41
N ASP A 334 3.52 10.67 26.45
CA ASP A 334 3.56 10.11 27.81
C ASP A 334 2.78 8.79 27.90
N GLU A 335 1.63 8.68 27.23
CA GLU A 335 0.85 7.42 27.20
C GLU A 335 1.58 6.31 26.45
N LEU A 336 2.29 6.63 25.37
CA LEU A 336 3.16 5.65 24.69
C LEU A 336 4.30 5.18 25.60
N LYS A 337 4.95 6.09 26.29
CA LYS A 337 6.00 5.77 27.27
C LYS A 337 5.46 4.95 28.43
N LYS A 338 4.24 5.25 28.89
CA LYS A 338 3.57 4.51 29.93
C LYS A 338 3.27 3.06 29.49
N LEU A 339 2.79 2.86 28.26
CA LEU A 339 2.61 1.54 27.69
C LEU A 339 3.92 0.74 27.67
N ALA A 340 5.02 1.37 27.30
CA ALA A 340 6.35 0.75 27.30
C ALA A 340 6.88 0.44 28.73
N ALA A 341 6.49 1.21 29.73
CA ALA A 341 6.93 1.04 31.11
C ALA A 341 6.08 0.07 31.91
N GLU A 342 4.75 0.07 31.70
CA GLU A 342 3.78 -0.60 32.56
C GLU A 342 2.96 -1.68 31.82
N GLY A 343 2.92 -1.63 30.49
CA GLY A 343 2.02 -2.46 29.67
C GLY A 343 0.57 -1.95 29.67
N PRO A 344 -0.32 -2.61 28.92
CA PRO A 344 -1.73 -2.27 28.85
C PRO A 344 -2.49 -2.73 30.10
N SER A 345 -3.62 -2.09 30.38
CA SER A 345 -4.59 -2.60 31.34
C SER A 345 -5.21 -3.91 30.85
N ASP A 346 -5.73 -4.73 31.80
CA ASP A 346 -6.43 -5.96 31.45
C ASP A 346 -7.65 -5.70 30.58
N VAL A 347 -8.36 -4.60 30.81
CA VAL A 347 -9.54 -4.21 30.02
C VAL A 347 -9.15 -3.88 28.59
N HIS A 348 -8.10 -3.09 28.38
CA HIS A 348 -7.62 -2.75 27.03
C HIS A 348 -7.07 -3.97 26.30
N LEU A 349 -6.32 -4.82 26.99
CA LEU A 349 -5.82 -6.08 26.43
C LEU A 349 -6.97 -6.96 25.94
N GLN A 350 -8.00 -7.15 26.76
CA GLN A 350 -9.14 -8.00 26.43
C GLN A 350 -9.96 -7.44 25.25
N LYS A 351 -10.22 -6.15 25.25
CA LYS A 351 -10.94 -5.48 24.13
C LYS A 351 -10.15 -5.57 22.81
N ALA A 352 -8.84 -5.38 22.85
CA ALA A 352 -7.99 -5.53 21.67
C ALA A 352 -8.00 -6.96 21.14
N LYS A 353 -7.93 -7.96 22.02
CA LYS A 353 -8.04 -9.39 21.67
C LYS A 353 -9.35 -9.69 20.95
N GLU A 354 -10.47 -9.29 21.53
CA GLU A 354 -11.81 -9.51 20.96
C GLU A 354 -11.95 -8.86 19.59
N TYR A 355 -11.47 -7.63 19.44
CA TYR A 355 -11.45 -6.93 18.16
C TYR A 355 -10.66 -7.71 17.11
N MET A 356 -9.45 -8.15 17.44
CA MET A 356 -8.57 -8.82 16.50
C MET A 356 -9.12 -10.18 16.06
N LEU A 357 -9.70 -10.96 17.00
CA LEU A 357 -10.33 -12.24 16.68
C LEU A 357 -11.55 -12.07 15.78
N LYS A 358 -12.39 -11.08 16.06
CA LYS A 358 -13.55 -10.76 15.22
C LYS A 358 -13.13 -10.32 13.82
N LYS A 359 -12.17 -9.40 13.75
CA LYS A 359 -11.66 -8.91 12.47
C LYS A 359 -11.03 -10.02 11.63
N TYR A 360 -10.30 -10.93 12.25
CA TYR A 360 -9.74 -12.09 11.56
C TYR A 360 -10.83 -12.99 10.97
N ALA A 361 -11.87 -13.29 11.75
CA ALA A 361 -13.00 -14.07 11.28
C ALA A 361 -13.73 -13.40 10.10
N ASP A 362 -13.91 -12.07 10.16
CA ASP A 362 -14.54 -11.30 9.08
C ASP A 362 -13.66 -11.28 7.82
N ASN A 363 -12.36 -11.05 7.98
CA ASN A 363 -11.40 -11.02 6.88
C ASN A 363 -11.35 -12.33 6.10
N GLN A 364 -11.49 -13.48 6.77
CA GLN A 364 -11.50 -14.80 6.13
C GLN A 364 -12.66 -15.01 5.15
N LYS A 365 -13.67 -14.15 5.18
CA LYS A 365 -14.82 -14.13 4.27
C LYS A 365 -14.66 -13.11 3.13
N GLU A 366 -13.49 -12.50 3.00
CA GLU A 366 -13.20 -11.50 1.98
C GLU A 366 -12.20 -12.03 0.94
N ASN A 367 -12.55 -11.92 -0.34
CA ASN A 367 -11.67 -12.33 -1.44
C ASN A 367 -10.34 -11.56 -1.44
N ALA A 368 -10.36 -10.27 -1.10
CA ALA A 368 -9.17 -9.45 -1.01
C ALA A 368 -8.16 -9.96 0.03
N TYR A 369 -8.64 -10.50 1.15
CA TYR A 369 -7.79 -11.07 2.18
C TYR A 369 -6.97 -12.25 1.64
N TRP A 370 -7.63 -13.20 0.96
CA TRP A 370 -6.95 -14.36 0.41
C TRP A 370 -6.05 -14.02 -0.77
N LEU A 371 -6.46 -13.07 -1.60
CA LEU A 371 -5.62 -12.58 -2.71
C LEU A 371 -4.31 -11.98 -2.18
N ASN A 372 -4.38 -11.15 -1.15
CA ASN A 372 -3.20 -10.55 -0.54
C ASN A 372 -2.33 -11.60 0.14
N ASN A 373 -2.91 -12.57 0.85
CA ASN A 373 -2.14 -13.64 1.51
C ASN A 373 -1.46 -14.57 0.50
N LEU A 374 -2.10 -14.92 -0.61
CA LEU A 374 -1.47 -15.67 -1.70
C LEU A 374 -0.25 -14.91 -2.25
N ASN A 375 -0.43 -13.64 -2.60
CA ASN A 375 0.66 -12.82 -3.10
C ASN A 375 1.81 -12.70 -2.07
N ASN A 376 1.48 -12.44 -0.81
CA ASN A 376 2.48 -12.26 0.24
C ASN A 376 3.19 -13.57 0.59
N TYR A 377 2.51 -14.71 0.51
CA TYR A 377 3.13 -16.01 0.71
C TYR A 377 4.32 -16.21 -0.24
N PHE A 378 4.12 -15.94 -1.52
CA PHE A 378 5.18 -16.11 -2.53
C PHE A 378 6.19 -14.97 -2.51
N TYR A 379 5.75 -13.73 -2.25
CA TYR A 379 6.64 -12.57 -2.19
C TYR A 379 7.60 -12.62 -0.98
N TYR A 380 7.08 -12.99 0.20
CA TYR A 380 7.87 -13.05 1.43
C TYR A 380 8.40 -14.46 1.75
N ASN A 381 7.96 -15.49 1.01
CA ASN A 381 8.20 -16.90 1.31
C ASN A 381 7.80 -17.25 2.76
N MET A 382 6.64 -16.78 3.19
CA MET A 382 6.13 -16.94 4.55
C MET A 382 4.60 -17.06 4.56
N ASP A 383 4.08 -17.95 5.40
CA ASP A 383 2.66 -18.00 5.72
C ASP A 383 2.33 -17.05 6.88
N MET A 384 1.55 -16.01 6.58
CA MET A 384 1.12 -14.99 7.56
C MET A 384 -0.28 -15.27 8.13
N THR A 385 -0.79 -16.48 7.96
CA THR A 385 -2.13 -16.87 8.45
C THR A 385 -2.10 -18.02 9.44
N GLN A 386 -1.12 -18.93 9.32
CA GLN A 386 -1.06 -20.14 10.13
C GLN A 386 -0.85 -19.82 11.59
N GLY A 387 -1.76 -20.34 12.44
CA GLY A 387 -1.69 -20.17 13.88
C GLY A 387 -2.12 -18.78 14.37
N TYR A 388 -2.75 -17.96 13.53
CA TYR A 388 -3.16 -16.60 13.90
C TYR A 388 -3.94 -16.54 15.20
N THR A 389 -5.02 -17.31 15.32
CA THR A 389 -5.87 -17.31 16.52
C THR A 389 -5.11 -17.74 17.78
N ASP A 390 -4.27 -18.77 17.68
CA ASP A 390 -3.46 -19.24 18.79
C ASP A 390 -2.46 -18.18 19.26
N ILE A 391 -1.81 -17.51 18.32
CA ILE A 391 -0.88 -16.42 18.64
C ILE A 391 -1.63 -15.27 19.29
N VAL A 392 -2.75 -14.81 18.74
CA VAL A 392 -3.57 -13.75 19.35
C VAL A 392 -3.94 -14.11 20.80
N ASN A 393 -4.38 -15.32 21.05
CA ASN A 393 -4.76 -15.77 22.39
C ASN A 393 -3.57 -15.92 23.35
N SER A 394 -2.36 -16.09 22.84
CA SER A 394 -1.14 -16.25 23.65
C SER A 394 -0.50 -14.93 24.09
N ILE A 395 -0.86 -13.81 23.47
CA ILE A 395 -0.24 -12.51 23.76
C ILE A 395 -0.65 -12.01 25.15
N THR A 396 0.35 -11.66 25.95
CA THR A 396 0.20 -11.12 27.31
C THR A 396 0.44 -9.60 27.35
N ALA A 397 0.02 -8.96 28.43
CA ALA A 397 0.32 -7.55 28.68
C ALA A 397 1.84 -7.27 28.62
N LYS A 398 2.64 -8.19 29.16
CA LYS A 398 4.10 -8.08 29.16
C LYS A 398 4.70 -8.16 27.75
N ASP A 399 4.12 -8.95 26.87
CA ASP A 399 4.56 -9.02 25.46
C ASP A 399 4.38 -7.67 24.76
N ILE A 400 3.23 -7.02 24.96
CA ILE A 400 2.92 -5.71 24.39
C ILE A 400 3.82 -4.63 25.00
N GLN A 401 4.02 -4.66 26.31
CA GLN A 401 4.93 -3.77 27.02
C GLN A 401 6.33 -3.84 26.41
N LYS A 402 6.87 -5.05 26.27
CA LYS A 402 8.19 -5.29 25.71
C LYS A 402 8.28 -4.80 24.26
N PHE A 403 7.27 -5.06 23.45
CA PHE A 403 7.23 -4.63 22.05
C PHE A 403 7.29 -3.10 21.93
N ALA A 404 6.52 -2.39 22.74
CA ALA A 404 6.56 -0.92 22.80
C ALA A 404 7.91 -0.39 23.32
N ALA A 405 8.45 -1.01 24.37
CA ALA A 405 9.74 -0.63 24.92
C ALA A 405 10.89 -0.84 23.91
N ASP A 406 10.90 -1.95 23.18
CA ASP A 406 11.91 -2.23 22.16
C ASP A 406 11.86 -1.21 21.01
N LEU A 407 10.65 -0.76 20.61
CA LEU A 407 10.51 0.30 19.63
C LEU A 407 11.08 1.62 20.10
N LEU A 408 10.71 2.06 21.28
CA LEU A 408 11.19 3.33 21.87
C LEU A 408 12.70 3.32 22.13
N LYS A 409 13.26 2.19 22.53
CA LYS A 409 14.68 2.02 22.80
C LYS A 409 15.54 2.28 21.56
N GLN A 410 15.01 2.08 20.35
CA GLN A 410 15.75 2.35 19.12
C GLN A 410 15.96 3.85 18.88
N GLY A 411 15.20 4.72 19.54
CA GLY A 411 15.45 6.15 19.57
C GLY A 411 15.13 6.90 18.27
N ASN A 412 14.28 6.34 17.42
CA ASN A 412 13.91 6.95 16.15
C ASN A 412 12.51 7.56 16.25
N GLU A 413 12.46 8.87 16.37
CA GLU A 413 11.22 9.64 16.47
C GLU A 413 11.27 10.85 15.56
N ILE A 414 10.27 11.00 14.72
CA ILE A 414 10.06 12.19 13.89
C ILE A 414 8.76 12.84 14.34
N GLU A 415 8.83 14.12 14.71
CA GLU A 415 7.68 14.95 15.04
C GLU A 415 7.57 16.09 14.03
N VAL A 416 6.45 16.18 13.35
CA VAL A 416 6.13 17.30 12.47
C VAL A 416 4.85 17.95 12.94
N THR A 417 4.91 19.24 13.23
CA THR A 417 3.76 20.04 13.66
C THR A 417 3.54 21.19 12.70
N MET A 418 2.33 21.29 12.19
CA MET A 418 1.85 22.44 11.45
C MET A 418 0.88 23.21 12.34
N THR A 419 1.11 24.49 12.51
CA THR A 419 0.23 25.38 13.27
C THR A 419 -0.11 26.64 12.46
N VAL A 420 -0.71 27.63 13.07
CA VAL A 420 -1.00 28.93 12.44
C VAL A 420 0.05 29.95 12.87
N PRO A 421 0.30 31.02 12.06
CA PRO A 421 1.18 32.11 12.47
C PRO A 421 0.71 32.76 13.79
N LYS A 422 1.66 33.14 14.64
CA LYS A 422 1.35 33.93 15.84
C LYS A 422 0.85 35.29 15.40
N LYS A 423 -0.30 35.70 15.93
CA LYS A 423 -0.83 37.06 15.74
C LYS A 423 0.02 38.07 16.50
#